data_945631d5754aa7b6ddd2636404bae571
#
_entry.id   945631d5754aa7b6ddd2636404bae571
#
_cell.length_a   1.000
_cell.length_b   1.000
_cell.length_c   1.000
_cell.angle_alpha   90.00
_cell.angle_beta   90.00
_cell.angle_gamma   90.00
#
_symmetry.space_group_name_H-M   'P 1'
#
loop_
_entity.id
_entity.type
_entity.pdbx_description
1 polymer ?
#
loop_
_entity_poly.entity_id
_entity_poly.type
_entity_poly.pdbx_seq_one_letter_code
_entity_poly.pdbx_strand_id
1 'polypeptide(L)'
;MKPMNILHVFRAPVGGLFRHVLDLTREQIARGHRVGLIADLRTGGTRADDTLRTLEPSLALGLTRIPMRRHANPGDLLVLAHVVRRAAQTQADVVHGHGAKGGAYARLSFGTKRAVRAYTPHGGSLLFGHDTLAGKFYLATERLLMLRGDLFLFESAYSADIFRNKIGSPRGLVRVVHNGVSRAEFEPIITKADATDLVFMGELRPVKGVDVLLDAITRLRDAGRTVTATLVGDGPEREALQAQVARHGLGGAVHFMPAMPARQALALGRIMVVPSRTESLPYVVLEAAAGGKPLITTKVGGIPEIYGPLSNTLVPPVDAAALAQAISHMLDHPDATAEIARQLRGQVQAAFSVDIMVDGVLSAYQTAIEAVRKTGRR
;
A
#
# COMPACT_ATOMS: atom_id res chain seq x y z
N MET A 1 -21.92 13.02 11.66
CA MET A 1 -22.22 12.27 10.41
C MET A 1 -23.18 11.13 10.75
N LYS A 2 -24.20 10.82 9.92
CA LYS A 2 -25.11 9.69 10.21
C LYS A 2 -24.35 8.37 10.11
N PRO A 3 -24.52 7.42 11.06
CA PRO A 3 -23.89 6.11 10.97
C PRO A 3 -24.17 5.39 9.64
N MET A 4 -23.16 4.81 9.04
CA MET A 4 -23.25 4.02 7.81
C MET A 4 -22.93 2.55 8.10
N ASN A 5 -23.54 1.64 7.35
CA ASN A 5 -23.18 0.22 7.31
C ASN A 5 -22.18 0.00 6.16
N ILE A 6 -20.93 -0.29 6.50
CA ILE A 6 -19.81 -0.40 5.56
C ILE A 6 -19.29 -1.83 5.53
N LEU A 7 -19.21 -2.43 4.34
CA LEU A 7 -18.71 -3.79 4.17
C LEU A 7 -17.45 -3.76 3.29
N HIS A 8 -16.30 -4.05 3.87
CA HIS A 8 -15.03 -4.18 3.12
C HIS A 8 -14.84 -5.59 2.61
N VAL A 9 -14.44 -5.72 1.35
CA VAL A 9 -14.21 -7.01 0.67
C VAL A 9 -12.80 -7.02 0.09
N PHE A 10 -11.95 -7.98 0.51
CA PHE A 10 -10.58 -8.09 0.03
C PHE A 10 -10.05 -9.52 0.04
N ARG A 11 -9.20 -9.85 -0.95
CA ARG A 11 -8.63 -11.19 -1.04
C ARG A 11 -7.36 -11.34 -0.21
N ALA A 12 -6.47 -10.37 -0.22
CA ALA A 12 -5.13 -10.54 0.33
C ALA A 12 -4.95 -9.77 1.65
N PRO A 13 -5.15 -10.41 2.82
CA PRO A 13 -4.87 -9.78 4.11
C PRO A 13 -3.36 -9.71 4.38
N VAL A 14 -2.61 -9.04 3.49
CA VAL A 14 -1.16 -8.86 3.55
C VAL A 14 -0.74 -7.47 3.04
N GLY A 15 0.39 -6.98 3.53
CA GLY A 15 1.03 -5.76 3.05
C GLY A 15 0.19 -4.49 3.19
N GLY A 16 0.45 -3.51 2.31
CA GLY A 16 -0.17 -2.20 2.36
C GLY A 16 -1.70 -2.20 2.19
N LEU A 17 -2.24 -3.11 1.36
CA LEU A 17 -3.69 -3.27 1.23
C LEU A 17 -4.35 -3.66 2.56
N PHE A 18 -3.80 -4.65 3.24
CA PHE A 18 -4.36 -5.11 4.53
C PHE A 18 -4.26 -4.02 5.58
N ARG A 19 -3.11 -3.35 5.65
CA ARG A 19 -2.93 -2.19 6.52
C ARG A 19 -3.99 -1.12 6.26
N HIS A 20 -4.17 -0.71 5.00
CA HIS A 20 -5.16 0.30 4.62
C HIS A 20 -6.58 -0.09 5.07
N VAL A 21 -6.99 -1.36 4.86
CA VAL A 21 -8.31 -1.84 5.30
C VAL A 21 -8.44 -1.82 6.82
N LEU A 22 -7.39 -2.20 7.55
CA LEU A 22 -7.41 -2.18 9.02
C LEU A 22 -7.51 -0.75 9.57
N ASP A 23 -6.73 0.17 9.02
CA ASP A 23 -6.75 1.58 9.45
C ASP A 23 -8.10 2.22 9.16
N LEU A 24 -8.65 2.01 7.94
CA LEU A 24 -10.02 2.44 7.62
C LEU A 24 -11.05 1.85 8.60
N THR A 25 -10.98 0.54 8.85
CA THR A 25 -11.94 -0.17 9.69
C THR A 25 -11.95 0.40 11.11
N ARG A 26 -10.76 0.51 11.73
CA ARG A 26 -10.62 1.03 13.10
C ARG A 26 -11.16 2.44 13.22
N GLU A 27 -10.77 3.30 12.31
CA GLU A 27 -11.17 4.70 12.33
C GLU A 27 -12.64 4.93 11.97
N GLN A 28 -13.20 4.12 11.08
CA GLN A 28 -14.65 4.15 10.80
C GLN A 28 -15.47 3.73 12.02
N ILE A 29 -15.02 2.68 12.72
CA ILE A 29 -15.66 2.25 13.99
C ILE A 29 -15.55 3.35 15.04
N ALA A 30 -14.37 3.96 15.22
CA ALA A 30 -14.15 5.05 16.16
C ALA A 30 -15.06 6.27 15.88
N ARG A 31 -15.42 6.49 14.61
CA ARG A 31 -16.37 7.53 14.17
C ARG A 31 -17.84 7.11 14.22
N GLY A 32 -18.15 5.95 14.81
CA GLY A 32 -19.51 5.44 15.04
C GLY A 32 -20.16 4.75 13.84
N HIS A 33 -19.39 4.37 12.82
CA HIS A 33 -19.88 3.58 11.70
C HIS A 33 -19.91 2.09 12.05
N ARG A 34 -20.83 1.34 11.42
CA ARG A 34 -20.94 -0.10 11.58
C ARG A 34 -20.20 -0.79 10.46
N VAL A 35 -19.12 -1.49 10.78
CA VAL A 35 -18.21 -2.08 9.81
C VAL A 35 -18.26 -3.60 9.85
N GLY A 36 -18.12 -4.24 8.68
CA GLY A 36 -17.90 -5.66 8.51
C GLY A 36 -16.82 -5.95 7.50
N LEU A 37 -16.19 -7.11 7.63
CA LEU A 37 -15.09 -7.54 6.76
C LEU A 37 -15.41 -8.87 6.09
N ILE A 38 -15.13 -8.97 4.79
CA ILE A 38 -15.08 -10.24 4.03
C ILE A 38 -13.68 -10.41 3.47
N ALA A 39 -12.95 -11.43 3.96
CA ALA A 39 -11.56 -11.65 3.64
C ALA A 39 -11.27 -13.09 3.21
N ASP A 40 -10.19 -13.30 2.45
CA ASP A 40 -9.73 -14.64 2.11
C ASP A 40 -9.24 -15.41 3.34
N LEU A 41 -9.65 -16.68 3.42
CA LEU A 41 -9.26 -17.61 4.49
C LEU A 41 -7.83 -18.18 4.29
N ARG A 42 -7.31 -18.19 3.06
CA ARG A 42 -6.10 -18.94 2.67
C ARG A 42 -4.82 -18.12 2.71
N THR A 43 -4.92 -16.79 2.72
CA THR A 43 -3.78 -15.89 2.66
C THR A 43 -3.62 -15.09 3.96
N GLY A 44 -2.40 -14.62 4.23
CA GLY A 44 -2.07 -13.79 5.39
C GLY A 44 -1.45 -14.53 6.57
N GLY A 45 -1.64 -15.86 6.66
CA GLY A 45 -1.07 -16.71 7.71
C GLY A 45 -1.53 -16.30 9.11
N THR A 46 -0.86 -16.82 10.13
CA THR A 46 -1.20 -16.63 11.56
C THR A 46 -1.29 -15.16 11.95
N ARG A 47 -0.39 -14.31 11.43
CA ARG A 47 -0.38 -12.87 11.75
C ARG A 47 -1.67 -12.17 11.32
N ALA A 48 -2.17 -12.48 10.13
CA ALA A 48 -3.43 -11.91 9.66
C ALA A 48 -4.63 -12.46 10.44
N ASP A 49 -4.59 -13.76 10.77
CA ASP A 49 -5.64 -14.42 11.55
C ASP A 49 -5.74 -13.84 12.95
N ASP A 50 -4.63 -13.62 13.64
CA ASP A 50 -4.60 -13.02 14.97
C ASP A 50 -5.08 -11.56 14.94
N THR A 51 -4.64 -10.80 13.94
CA THR A 51 -5.09 -9.40 13.76
C THR A 51 -6.60 -9.31 13.54
N LEU A 52 -7.15 -10.16 12.67
CA LEU A 52 -8.58 -10.18 12.37
C LEU A 52 -9.41 -10.68 13.56
N ARG A 53 -8.93 -11.69 14.30
CA ARG A 53 -9.56 -12.19 15.52
C ARG A 53 -9.63 -11.12 16.61
N THR A 54 -8.55 -10.35 16.79
CA THR A 54 -8.52 -9.24 17.73
C THR A 54 -9.49 -8.12 17.37
N LEU A 55 -9.71 -7.89 16.07
CA LEU A 55 -10.61 -6.85 15.57
C LEU A 55 -12.08 -7.29 15.57
N GLU A 56 -12.36 -8.59 15.46
CA GLU A 56 -13.70 -9.16 15.26
C GLU A 56 -14.76 -8.69 16.28
N PRO A 57 -14.47 -8.59 17.60
CA PRO A 57 -15.46 -8.14 18.59
C PRO A 57 -15.98 -6.71 18.34
N SER A 58 -15.21 -5.87 17.64
CA SER A 58 -15.59 -4.49 17.30
C SER A 58 -16.35 -4.38 15.97
N LEU A 59 -16.44 -5.46 15.19
CA LEU A 59 -17.10 -5.47 13.89
C LEU A 59 -18.61 -5.66 14.04
N ALA A 60 -19.37 -4.57 14.12
CA ALA A 60 -20.85 -4.61 14.27
C ALA A 60 -21.55 -5.37 13.12
N LEU A 61 -20.93 -5.48 11.94
CA LEU A 61 -21.42 -6.26 10.80
C LEU A 61 -20.70 -7.62 10.66
N GLY A 62 -19.82 -7.97 11.61
CA GLY A 62 -19.10 -9.24 11.69
C GLY A 62 -17.95 -9.41 10.70
N LEU A 63 -17.20 -10.50 10.92
CA LEU A 63 -16.13 -10.99 10.08
C LEU A 63 -16.57 -12.22 9.30
N THR A 64 -16.25 -12.26 8.02
CA THR A 64 -16.44 -13.45 7.19
C THR A 64 -15.12 -13.84 6.53
N ARG A 65 -14.68 -15.06 6.74
CA ARG A 65 -13.49 -15.64 6.11
C ARG A 65 -13.93 -16.73 5.14
N ILE A 66 -13.67 -16.53 3.84
CA ILE A 66 -14.03 -17.48 2.78
C ILE A 66 -12.86 -17.68 1.82
N PRO A 67 -12.69 -18.90 1.23
CA PRO A 67 -11.60 -19.13 0.30
C PRO A 67 -11.74 -18.30 -0.99
N MET A 68 -10.76 -17.43 -1.28
CA MET A 68 -10.69 -16.63 -2.50
C MET A 68 -9.39 -16.95 -3.27
N ARG A 69 -9.46 -17.74 -4.33
CA ARG A 69 -8.27 -18.08 -5.12
C ARG A 69 -7.71 -16.83 -5.85
N ARG A 70 -6.40 -16.85 -6.13
CA ARG A 70 -5.73 -15.74 -6.82
C ARG A 70 -6.26 -15.52 -8.25
N HIS A 71 -6.41 -16.58 -9.00
CA HIS A 71 -6.91 -16.56 -10.39
C HIS A 71 -8.43 -16.74 -10.43
N ALA A 72 -9.05 -16.29 -11.52
CA ALA A 72 -10.47 -16.49 -11.77
C ALA A 72 -10.79 -18.00 -11.81
N ASN A 73 -11.89 -18.39 -11.15
CA ASN A 73 -12.32 -19.79 -11.05
C ASN A 73 -13.82 -19.85 -10.75
N PRO A 74 -14.49 -21.02 -10.99
CA PRO A 74 -15.94 -21.16 -10.74
C PRO A 74 -16.37 -20.86 -9.31
N GLY A 75 -15.49 -21.06 -8.31
CA GLY A 75 -15.75 -20.73 -6.91
C GLY A 75 -15.97 -19.23 -6.66
N ASP A 76 -15.56 -18.37 -7.58
CA ASP A 76 -15.82 -16.92 -7.49
C ASP A 76 -17.31 -16.58 -7.48
N LEU A 77 -18.17 -17.42 -8.09
CA LEU A 77 -19.61 -17.27 -8.05
C LEU A 77 -20.17 -17.48 -6.64
N LEU A 78 -19.64 -18.46 -5.90
CA LEU A 78 -20.02 -18.68 -4.50
C LEU A 78 -19.58 -17.53 -3.61
N VAL A 79 -18.37 -17.00 -3.83
CA VAL A 79 -17.88 -15.80 -3.12
C VAL A 79 -18.78 -14.60 -3.39
N LEU A 80 -19.11 -14.37 -4.66
CA LEU A 80 -20.00 -13.28 -5.08
C LEU A 80 -21.38 -13.42 -4.43
N ALA A 81 -21.98 -14.61 -4.50
CA ALA A 81 -23.28 -14.87 -3.85
C ALA A 81 -23.23 -14.59 -2.35
N HIS A 82 -22.13 -14.94 -1.69
CA HIS A 82 -21.91 -14.65 -0.27
C HIS A 82 -21.79 -13.14 -0.01
N VAL A 83 -21.03 -12.39 -0.82
CA VAL A 83 -20.92 -10.93 -0.71
C VAL A 83 -22.28 -10.26 -0.87
N VAL A 84 -23.06 -10.66 -1.88
CA VAL A 84 -24.43 -10.14 -2.13
C VAL A 84 -25.34 -10.43 -0.93
N ARG A 85 -25.34 -11.67 -0.45
CA ARG A 85 -26.15 -12.07 0.72
C ARG A 85 -25.77 -11.26 1.97
N ARG A 86 -24.47 -11.11 2.25
CA ARG A 86 -23.99 -10.34 3.42
C ARG A 86 -24.37 -8.87 3.30
N ALA A 87 -24.17 -8.26 2.13
CA ALA A 87 -24.56 -6.88 1.88
C ALA A 87 -26.06 -6.64 2.09
N ALA A 88 -26.90 -7.59 1.66
CA ALA A 88 -28.36 -7.54 1.90
C ALA A 88 -28.72 -7.71 3.38
N GLN A 89 -28.15 -8.71 4.07
CA GLN A 89 -28.39 -8.99 5.50
C GLN A 89 -27.98 -7.83 6.41
N THR A 90 -26.86 -7.19 6.10
CA THR A 90 -26.32 -6.06 6.87
C THR A 90 -26.91 -4.72 6.45
N GLN A 91 -27.79 -4.69 5.44
CA GLN A 91 -28.30 -3.46 4.84
C GLN A 91 -27.18 -2.48 4.54
N ALA A 92 -26.13 -2.97 3.89
CA ALA A 92 -24.93 -2.17 3.63
C ALA A 92 -25.26 -0.91 2.82
N ASP A 93 -24.80 0.24 3.32
CA ASP A 93 -24.81 1.51 2.57
C ASP A 93 -23.68 1.54 1.55
N VAL A 94 -22.53 0.88 1.88
CA VAL A 94 -21.35 0.80 1.04
C VAL A 94 -20.79 -0.62 1.04
N VAL A 95 -20.50 -1.13 -0.15
CA VAL A 95 -19.67 -2.34 -0.35
C VAL A 95 -18.37 -1.88 -1.00
N HIS A 96 -17.29 -1.87 -0.23
CA HIS A 96 -15.97 -1.39 -0.68
C HIS A 96 -15.03 -2.56 -0.95
N GLY A 97 -14.74 -2.78 -2.23
CA GLY A 97 -13.79 -3.79 -2.69
C GLY A 97 -12.37 -3.26 -2.80
N HIS A 98 -11.42 -3.99 -2.22
CA HIS A 98 -10.00 -3.65 -2.25
C HIS A 98 -9.20 -4.64 -3.08
N GLY A 99 -8.34 -4.12 -3.97
CA GLY A 99 -7.59 -4.91 -4.95
C GLY A 99 -8.48 -5.54 -6.02
N ALA A 100 -7.90 -6.20 -7.00
CA ALA A 100 -8.62 -6.69 -8.19
C ALA A 100 -9.81 -7.61 -7.84
N LYS A 101 -9.61 -8.62 -6.98
CA LYS A 101 -10.68 -9.58 -6.62
C LYS A 101 -11.76 -8.95 -5.74
N GLY A 102 -11.38 -8.27 -4.66
CA GLY A 102 -12.34 -7.57 -3.80
C GLY A 102 -13.15 -6.55 -4.58
N GLY A 103 -12.47 -5.79 -5.45
CA GLY A 103 -13.11 -4.83 -6.35
C GLY A 103 -14.06 -5.46 -7.37
N ALA A 104 -13.75 -6.65 -7.88
CA ALA A 104 -14.66 -7.39 -8.76
C ALA A 104 -15.94 -7.80 -8.02
N TYR A 105 -15.81 -8.39 -6.82
CA TYR A 105 -16.97 -8.80 -6.02
C TYR A 105 -17.85 -7.62 -5.61
N ALA A 106 -17.25 -6.48 -5.19
CA ALA A 106 -18.01 -5.29 -4.85
C ALA A 106 -18.77 -4.72 -6.06
N ARG A 107 -18.12 -4.60 -7.22
CA ARG A 107 -18.75 -4.05 -8.43
C ARG A 107 -19.78 -4.98 -9.05
N LEU A 108 -19.69 -6.29 -8.82
CA LEU A 108 -20.67 -7.30 -9.25
C LEU A 108 -21.75 -7.57 -8.21
N SER A 109 -21.73 -6.96 -7.03
CA SER A 109 -22.77 -7.14 -6.01
C SER A 109 -24.07 -6.43 -6.43
N PHE A 110 -24.89 -7.11 -7.24
CA PHE A 110 -26.21 -6.64 -7.65
C PHE A 110 -27.29 -7.13 -6.68
N GLY A 111 -28.45 -6.47 -6.72
CA GLY A 111 -29.58 -6.79 -5.81
C GLY A 111 -29.55 -6.07 -4.47
N THR A 112 -28.45 -5.41 -4.12
CA THR A 112 -28.36 -4.47 -3.00
C THR A 112 -28.80 -3.10 -3.51
N LYS A 113 -30.10 -2.89 -3.59
CA LYS A 113 -30.75 -1.77 -4.33
C LYS A 113 -30.30 -0.35 -3.95
N ARG A 114 -29.50 -0.17 -2.88
CA ARG A 114 -29.06 1.15 -2.39
C ARG A 114 -27.59 1.25 -2.00
N ALA A 115 -26.86 0.14 -2.01
CA ALA A 115 -25.44 0.16 -1.63
C ALA A 115 -24.56 0.79 -2.71
N VAL A 116 -23.68 1.69 -2.32
CA VAL A 116 -22.59 2.21 -3.14
C VAL A 116 -21.56 1.11 -3.35
N ARG A 117 -21.19 0.84 -4.59
CA ARG A 117 -20.13 -0.09 -4.98
C ARG A 117 -18.84 0.71 -5.14
N ALA A 118 -18.04 0.73 -4.07
CA ALA A 118 -16.77 1.43 -4.02
C ALA A 118 -15.61 0.48 -4.37
N TYR A 119 -14.56 1.01 -4.97
CA TYR A 119 -13.38 0.26 -5.39
C TYR A 119 -12.08 1.04 -5.19
N THR A 120 -11.09 0.41 -4.52
CA THR A 120 -9.71 0.86 -4.44
C THR A 120 -8.79 -0.22 -5.02
N PRO A 121 -8.03 0.07 -6.11
CA PRO A 121 -7.19 -0.91 -6.81
C PRO A 121 -6.00 -1.44 -6.02
N HIS A 122 -5.32 -0.61 -5.22
CA HIS A 122 -4.06 -0.92 -4.51
C HIS A 122 -2.98 -1.51 -5.43
N GLY A 123 -2.77 -0.92 -6.57
CA GLY A 123 -1.88 -1.44 -7.61
C GLY A 123 -2.47 -2.62 -8.38
N GLY A 124 -2.87 -3.68 -7.75
CA GLY A 124 -3.65 -4.83 -8.25
C GLY A 124 -3.53 -5.12 -9.74
N SER A 125 -4.64 -4.99 -10.47
CA SER A 125 -4.72 -5.15 -11.94
C SER A 125 -3.93 -4.11 -12.74
N LEU A 126 -3.59 -2.97 -12.15
CA LEU A 126 -2.84 -1.89 -12.82
C LEU A 126 -1.38 -2.26 -13.11
N LEU A 127 -0.84 -3.27 -12.39
CA LEU A 127 0.51 -3.80 -12.62
C LEU A 127 0.62 -4.62 -13.91
N PHE A 128 -0.50 -5.09 -14.47
CA PHE A 128 -0.48 -5.84 -15.73
C PHE A 128 -0.28 -4.90 -16.93
N GLY A 129 0.51 -5.40 -17.91
CA GLY A 129 0.68 -4.76 -19.21
C GLY A 129 -0.24 -5.35 -20.28
N HIS A 130 -0.27 -4.73 -21.46
CA HIS A 130 -0.94 -5.25 -22.65
C HIS A 130 -0.11 -6.27 -23.45
N ASP A 131 1.11 -6.55 -23.00
CA ASP A 131 2.12 -7.42 -23.61
C ASP A 131 1.81 -8.92 -23.46
N THR A 132 1.00 -9.28 -22.44
CA THR A 132 0.65 -10.67 -22.17
C THR A 132 -0.85 -10.93 -22.36
N LEU A 133 -1.24 -12.18 -22.73
CA LEU A 133 -2.65 -12.59 -22.83
C LEU A 133 -3.38 -12.43 -21.48
N ALA A 134 -2.71 -12.80 -20.39
CA ALA A 134 -3.26 -12.63 -19.05
C ALA A 134 -3.49 -11.15 -18.73
N GLY A 135 -2.53 -10.26 -19.08
CA GLY A 135 -2.67 -8.82 -18.91
C GLY A 135 -3.84 -8.26 -19.69
N LYS A 136 -3.97 -8.62 -20.97
CA LYS A 136 -5.12 -8.22 -21.80
C LYS A 136 -6.45 -8.66 -21.18
N PHE A 137 -6.53 -9.90 -20.70
CA PHE A 137 -7.74 -10.43 -20.04
C PHE A 137 -8.08 -9.62 -18.76
N TYR A 138 -7.10 -9.38 -17.88
CA TYR A 138 -7.35 -8.62 -16.65
C TYR A 138 -7.74 -7.18 -16.94
N LEU A 139 -7.08 -6.51 -17.87
CA LEU A 139 -7.41 -5.13 -18.25
C LEU A 139 -8.78 -5.02 -18.92
N ALA A 140 -9.14 -5.98 -19.80
CA ALA A 140 -10.48 -6.04 -20.39
C ALA A 140 -11.57 -6.28 -19.33
N THR A 141 -11.30 -7.17 -18.37
CA THR A 141 -12.20 -7.41 -17.24
C THR A 141 -12.38 -6.15 -16.40
N GLU A 142 -11.29 -5.43 -16.10
CA GLU A 142 -11.36 -4.16 -15.35
C GLU A 142 -12.18 -3.10 -16.12
N ARG A 143 -12.01 -3.01 -17.44
CA ARG A 143 -12.80 -2.10 -18.30
C ARG A 143 -14.30 -2.41 -18.24
N LEU A 144 -14.67 -3.68 -18.26
CA LEU A 144 -16.08 -4.09 -18.14
C LEU A 144 -16.61 -3.78 -16.72
N LEU A 145 -15.85 -4.13 -15.69
CA LEU A 145 -16.23 -3.89 -14.30
C LEU A 145 -16.28 -2.39 -13.95
N MET A 146 -15.49 -1.57 -14.60
CA MET A 146 -15.51 -0.11 -14.44
C MET A 146 -16.90 0.48 -14.65
N LEU A 147 -17.70 -0.10 -15.56
CA LEU A 147 -19.07 0.36 -15.84
C LEU A 147 -20.06 0.12 -14.69
N ARG A 148 -19.67 -0.71 -13.71
CA ARG A 148 -20.51 -1.12 -12.58
C ARG A 148 -20.14 -0.44 -11.26
N GLY A 149 -19.01 0.27 -11.19
CA GLY A 149 -18.57 1.00 -9.99
C GLY A 149 -19.29 2.33 -9.85
N ASP A 150 -19.70 2.65 -8.63
CA ASP A 150 -20.32 3.94 -8.29
C ASP A 150 -19.30 4.93 -7.74
N LEU A 151 -18.23 4.42 -7.09
CA LEU A 151 -17.15 5.20 -6.50
C LEU A 151 -15.79 4.51 -6.75
N PHE A 152 -14.82 5.27 -7.22
CA PHE A 152 -13.43 4.85 -7.40
C PHE A 152 -12.54 5.70 -6.52
N LEU A 153 -11.82 5.06 -5.62
CA LEU A 153 -10.89 5.68 -4.68
C LEU A 153 -9.47 5.25 -5.05
N PHE A 154 -8.64 6.21 -5.38
CA PHE A 154 -7.24 5.97 -5.71
C PHE A 154 -6.35 6.51 -4.60
N GLU A 155 -5.37 5.73 -4.19
CA GLU A 155 -4.41 6.10 -3.14
C GLU A 155 -3.38 7.14 -3.60
N SER A 156 -3.33 7.46 -4.91
CA SER A 156 -2.46 8.47 -5.50
C SER A 156 -3.04 9.00 -6.82
N ALA A 157 -2.66 10.21 -7.21
CA ALA A 157 -2.96 10.75 -8.54
C ALA A 157 -2.31 9.88 -9.62
N TYR A 158 -1.09 9.39 -9.37
CA TYR A 158 -0.42 8.41 -10.22
C TYR A 158 -1.28 7.17 -10.50
N SER A 159 -1.86 6.56 -9.46
CA SER A 159 -2.74 5.38 -9.62
C SER A 159 -3.99 5.70 -10.43
N ALA A 160 -4.58 6.89 -10.22
CA ALA A 160 -5.74 7.35 -11.00
C ALA A 160 -5.39 7.54 -12.48
N ASP A 161 -4.22 8.11 -12.78
CA ASP A 161 -3.75 8.32 -14.15
C ASP A 161 -3.42 6.98 -14.85
N ILE A 162 -2.75 6.06 -14.16
CA ILE A 162 -2.51 4.71 -14.70
C ILE A 162 -3.84 4.00 -15.00
N PHE A 163 -4.82 4.10 -14.10
CA PHE A 163 -6.14 3.52 -14.35
C PHE A 163 -6.79 4.13 -15.59
N ARG A 164 -6.79 5.46 -15.70
CA ARG A 164 -7.35 6.17 -16.85
C ARG A 164 -6.68 5.77 -18.17
N ASN A 165 -5.35 5.68 -18.16
CA ASN A 165 -4.57 5.37 -19.36
C ASN A 165 -4.70 3.91 -19.81
N LYS A 166 -4.71 2.94 -18.85
CA LYS A 166 -4.74 1.51 -19.19
C LYS A 166 -6.15 0.95 -19.36
N ILE A 167 -7.13 1.49 -18.63
CA ILE A 167 -8.48 0.91 -18.53
C ILE A 167 -9.51 1.87 -19.09
N GLY A 168 -9.47 3.14 -18.74
CA GLY A 168 -10.39 4.16 -19.17
C GLY A 168 -10.92 5.01 -18.02
N SER A 169 -11.77 5.98 -18.35
CA SER A 169 -12.36 6.92 -17.38
C SER A 169 -13.64 6.33 -16.78
N PRO A 170 -13.70 6.14 -15.45
CA PRO A 170 -14.91 5.67 -14.78
C PRO A 170 -16.09 6.66 -14.97
N ARG A 171 -17.30 6.12 -15.08
CA ARG A 171 -18.52 6.94 -15.04
C ARG A 171 -18.96 7.29 -13.61
N GLY A 172 -18.52 6.50 -12.63
CA GLY A 172 -18.75 6.74 -11.21
C GLY A 172 -17.91 7.90 -10.68
N LEU A 173 -18.17 8.26 -9.44
CA LEU A 173 -17.38 9.28 -8.73
C LEU A 173 -15.93 8.84 -8.61
N VAL A 174 -14.99 9.69 -8.95
CA VAL A 174 -13.55 9.46 -8.79
C VAL A 174 -13.00 10.39 -7.73
N ARG A 175 -12.22 9.85 -6.79
CA ARG A 175 -11.49 10.63 -5.78
C ARG A 175 -10.09 10.07 -5.60
N VAL A 176 -9.12 10.94 -5.44
CA VAL A 176 -7.80 10.59 -4.92
C VAL A 176 -7.84 10.84 -3.42
N VAL A 177 -7.55 9.79 -2.65
CA VAL A 177 -7.47 9.83 -1.19
C VAL A 177 -6.21 9.08 -0.80
N HIS A 178 -5.18 9.84 -0.43
CA HIS A 178 -3.89 9.27 -0.09
C HIS A 178 -3.96 8.32 1.11
N ASN A 179 -3.08 7.33 1.14
CA ASN A 179 -2.85 6.52 2.33
C ASN A 179 -2.41 7.42 3.49
N GLY A 180 -2.85 7.08 4.69
CA GLY A 180 -2.49 7.83 5.90
C GLY A 180 -1.80 6.96 6.94
N VAL A 181 -0.98 7.59 7.77
CA VAL A 181 -0.31 6.97 8.91
C VAL A 181 -0.92 7.45 10.22
N SER A 182 -0.92 6.56 11.22
CA SER A 182 -1.51 6.82 12.53
C SER A 182 -0.69 7.82 13.33
N ARG A 183 -1.32 8.43 14.35
CA ARG A 183 -0.65 9.39 15.24
C ARG A 183 0.57 8.77 15.94
N ALA A 184 0.54 7.47 16.27
CA ALA A 184 1.65 6.77 16.92
C ALA A 184 2.90 6.66 16.03
N GLU A 185 2.74 6.76 14.70
CA GLU A 185 3.87 6.67 13.77
C GLU A 185 4.67 7.96 13.69
N PHE A 186 4.11 9.08 14.17
CA PHE A 186 4.82 10.34 14.29
C PHE A 186 5.74 10.41 15.54
N GLU A 187 5.71 9.40 16.41
CA GLU A 187 6.74 9.29 17.46
C GLU A 187 8.12 9.12 16.80
N PRO A 188 9.16 9.85 17.22
CA PRO A 188 10.49 9.74 16.63
C PRO A 188 11.02 8.30 16.66
N ILE A 189 11.69 7.87 15.61
CA ILE A 189 12.38 6.58 15.56
C ILE A 189 13.78 6.77 16.12
N ILE A 190 14.03 6.13 17.26
CA ILE A 190 15.35 6.11 17.87
C ILE A 190 16.19 5.04 17.18
N THR A 191 17.22 5.47 16.47
CA THR A 191 18.19 4.59 15.81
C THR A 191 19.02 3.87 16.87
N LYS A 192 19.23 2.55 16.74
CA LYS A 192 20.06 1.78 17.66
C LYS A 192 21.52 2.20 17.60
N ALA A 193 22.26 2.01 18.68
CA ALA A 193 23.68 2.34 18.74
C ALA A 193 24.54 1.51 17.76
N ASP A 194 24.13 0.24 17.54
CA ASP A 194 24.74 -0.71 16.61
C ASP A 194 24.12 -0.71 15.21
N ALA A 195 23.32 0.32 14.89
CA ALA A 195 22.63 0.42 13.59
C ALA A 195 23.62 0.53 12.43
N THR A 196 23.28 -0.14 11.32
CA THR A 196 23.98 0.00 10.05
C THR A 196 23.76 1.39 9.44
N ASP A 197 24.55 1.75 8.44
CA ASP A 197 24.39 3.03 7.73
C ASP A 197 23.03 3.06 7.01
N LEU A 198 22.66 1.95 6.39
CA LEU A 198 21.43 1.84 5.60
C LEU A 198 20.48 0.77 6.16
N VAL A 199 19.19 0.99 5.99
CA VAL A 199 18.16 -0.04 6.18
C VAL A 199 17.21 -0.06 4.98
N PHE A 200 16.90 -1.25 4.50
CA PHE A 200 15.80 -1.54 3.61
C PHE A 200 14.73 -2.32 4.38
N MET A 201 13.46 -2.03 4.13
CA MET A 201 12.34 -2.79 4.68
C MET A 201 11.29 -3.04 3.60
N GLY A 202 10.98 -4.32 3.35
CA GLY A 202 9.95 -4.70 2.38
C GLY A 202 10.03 -6.15 1.94
N GLU A 203 9.05 -6.56 1.14
CA GLU A 203 9.10 -7.88 0.49
C GLU A 203 10.24 -7.91 -0.53
N LEU A 204 11.07 -8.94 -0.50
CA LEU A 204 12.21 -9.11 -1.43
C LEU A 204 11.69 -9.61 -2.79
N ARG A 205 11.32 -8.64 -3.64
CA ARG A 205 10.78 -8.84 -4.99
C ARG A 205 11.49 -7.93 -6.00
N PRO A 206 11.52 -8.28 -7.30
CA PRO A 206 12.20 -7.49 -8.33
C PRO A 206 11.76 -6.02 -8.36
N VAL A 207 10.45 -5.76 -8.14
CA VAL A 207 9.88 -4.39 -8.14
C VAL A 207 10.44 -3.50 -7.04
N LYS A 208 11.05 -4.06 -5.98
CA LYS A 208 11.61 -3.32 -4.85
C LYS A 208 13.05 -2.85 -5.08
N GLY A 209 13.73 -3.36 -6.11
CA GLY A 209 15.03 -2.85 -6.55
C GLY A 209 16.19 -3.05 -5.57
N VAL A 210 16.11 -4.07 -4.70
CA VAL A 210 17.17 -4.35 -3.71
C VAL A 210 18.50 -4.70 -4.40
N ASP A 211 18.46 -5.34 -5.56
CA ASP A 211 19.60 -5.60 -6.41
C ASP A 211 20.34 -4.31 -6.81
N VAL A 212 19.60 -3.24 -7.13
CA VAL A 212 20.19 -1.91 -7.45
C VAL A 212 20.87 -1.30 -6.21
N LEU A 213 20.30 -1.52 -5.01
CA LEU A 213 20.93 -1.09 -3.76
C LEU A 213 22.26 -1.84 -3.53
N LEU A 214 22.30 -3.15 -3.77
CA LEU A 214 23.53 -3.94 -3.65
C LEU A 214 24.60 -3.47 -4.67
N ASP A 215 24.20 -3.14 -5.89
CA ASP A 215 25.11 -2.57 -6.90
C ASP A 215 25.64 -1.18 -6.48
N ALA A 216 24.79 -0.35 -5.85
CA ALA A 216 25.21 0.95 -5.33
C ALA A 216 26.23 0.81 -4.18
N ILE A 217 26.00 -0.13 -3.24
CA ILE A 217 26.95 -0.43 -2.16
C ILE A 217 28.27 -0.96 -2.71
N THR A 218 28.21 -1.79 -3.75
CA THR A 218 29.41 -2.30 -4.44
C THR A 218 30.24 -1.15 -5.04
N ARG A 219 29.59 -0.20 -5.73
CA ARG A 219 30.25 0.98 -6.29
C ARG A 219 30.92 1.84 -5.22
N LEU A 220 30.27 2.03 -4.07
CA LEU A 220 30.84 2.78 -2.95
C LEU A 220 32.09 2.09 -2.39
N ARG A 221 32.05 0.78 -2.19
CA ARG A 221 33.18 -0.01 -1.74
C ARG A 221 34.35 0.07 -2.73
N ASP A 222 34.08 -0.06 -4.04
CA ASP A 222 35.10 0.02 -5.09
C ASP A 222 35.73 1.42 -5.18
N ALA A 223 35.01 2.46 -4.74
CA ALA A 223 35.52 3.81 -4.53
C ALA A 223 36.21 4.02 -3.15
N GLY A 224 36.44 2.94 -2.39
CA GLY A 224 37.15 3.00 -1.09
C GLY A 224 36.25 3.35 0.11
N ARG A 225 34.89 3.39 -0.07
CA ARG A 225 33.97 3.71 1.00
C ARG A 225 33.16 2.48 1.44
N THR A 226 33.42 2.01 2.63
CA THR A 226 32.62 0.93 3.24
C THR A 226 31.29 1.48 3.76
N VAL A 227 30.19 0.88 3.32
CA VAL A 227 28.81 1.20 3.75
C VAL A 227 28.14 -0.08 4.18
N THR A 228 27.53 -0.06 5.35
CA THR A 228 26.82 -1.20 5.93
C THR A 228 25.32 -1.11 5.71
N ALA A 229 24.64 -2.25 5.52
CA ALA A 229 23.20 -2.27 5.26
C ALA A 229 22.50 -3.45 5.95
N THR A 230 21.32 -3.20 6.50
CA THR A 230 20.40 -4.22 7.00
C THR A 230 19.17 -4.32 6.08
N LEU A 231 18.96 -5.50 5.50
CA LEU A 231 17.83 -5.80 4.62
C LEU A 231 16.77 -6.58 5.41
N VAL A 232 15.66 -5.92 5.73
CA VAL A 232 14.58 -6.49 6.55
C VAL A 232 13.42 -6.92 5.67
N GLY A 233 13.12 -8.21 5.68
CA GLY A 233 12.02 -8.78 4.93
C GLY A 233 12.32 -10.17 4.41
N ASP A 234 11.34 -10.70 3.68
CA ASP A 234 11.44 -11.99 3.00
C ASP A 234 10.77 -11.90 1.64
N GLY A 235 11.01 -12.86 0.76
CA GLY A 235 10.42 -12.89 -0.56
C GLY A 235 11.18 -13.77 -1.55
N PRO A 236 10.64 -13.94 -2.77
CA PRO A 236 11.19 -14.86 -3.77
C PRO A 236 12.62 -14.50 -4.24
N GLU A 237 13.05 -13.25 -4.08
CA GLU A 237 14.40 -12.80 -4.47
C GLU A 237 15.46 -13.03 -3.40
N ARG A 238 15.09 -13.54 -2.20
CA ARG A 238 16.04 -13.64 -1.06
C ARG A 238 17.33 -14.40 -1.43
N GLU A 239 17.21 -15.58 -2.02
CA GLU A 239 18.35 -16.39 -2.41
C GLU A 239 19.21 -15.73 -3.50
N ALA A 240 18.57 -15.13 -4.49
CA ALA A 240 19.26 -14.42 -5.56
C ALA A 240 20.04 -13.20 -5.04
N LEU A 241 19.46 -12.44 -4.10
CA LEU A 241 20.11 -11.30 -3.45
C LEU A 241 21.27 -11.74 -2.54
N GLN A 242 21.15 -12.84 -1.82
CA GLN A 242 22.24 -13.43 -1.04
C GLN A 242 23.40 -13.87 -1.95
N ALA A 243 23.09 -14.49 -3.08
CA ALA A 243 24.09 -14.83 -4.08
C ALA A 243 24.77 -13.58 -4.69
N GLN A 244 24.03 -12.49 -4.87
CA GLN A 244 24.61 -11.22 -5.32
C GLN A 244 25.54 -10.64 -4.27
N VAL A 245 25.17 -10.63 -2.98
CA VAL A 245 26.03 -10.22 -1.86
C VAL A 245 27.35 -11.01 -1.85
N ALA A 246 27.28 -12.34 -2.04
CA ALA A 246 28.46 -13.21 -2.09
C ALA A 246 29.35 -12.88 -3.30
N ARG A 247 28.77 -12.76 -4.51
CA ARG A 247 29.52 -12.43 -5.74
C ARG A 247 30.22 -11.09 -5.66
N HIS A 248 29.60 -10.11 -5.02
CA HIS A 248 30.17 -8.79 -4.82
C HIS A 248 31.06 -8.68 -3.57
N GLY A 249 31.28 -9.75 -2.80
CA GLY A 249 32.10 -9.70 -1.58
C GLY A 249 31.57 -8.77 -0.50
N LEU A 250 30.25 -8.64 -0.37
CA LEU A 250 29.60 -7.75 0.58
C LEU A 250 29.16 -8.46 1.89
N GLY A 251 29.57 -9.71 2.12
CA GLY A 251 29.10 -10.54 3.24
C GLY A 251 29.38 -9.97 4.62
N GLY A 252 30.40 -9.13 4.79
CA GLY A 252 30.69 -8.42 6.04
C GLY A 252 29.94 -7.10 6.21
N ALA A 253 29.28 -6.59 5.17
CA ALA A 253 28.64 -5.27 5.15
C ALA A 253 27.10 -5.34 5.05
N VAL A 254 26.55 -6.43 4.51
CA VAL A 254 25.09 -6.56 4.23
C VAL A 254 24.51 -7.71 5.04
N HIS A 255 23.50 -7.39 5.85
CA HIS A 255 22.84 -8.35 6.76
C HIS A 255 21.37 -8.54 6.39
N PHE A 256 20.90 -9.79 6.34
CA PHE A 256 19.50 -10.11 6.09
C PHE A 256 18.78 -10.44 7.38
N MET A 257 17.67 -9.75 7.64
CA MET A 257 16.82 -9.98 8.81
C MET A 257 15.41 -10.44 8.36
N PRO A 258 14.74 -11.27 9.16
CA PRO A 258 13.35 -11.62 8.89
C PRO A 258 12.42 -10.41 8.97
N ALA A 259 11.21 -10.53 8.43
CA ALA A 259 10.19 -9.49 8.54
C ALA A 259 9.84 -9.24 10.02
N MET A 260 9.78 -7.95 10.37
CA MET A 260 9.49 -7.47 11.72
C MET A 260 8.62 -6.21 11.69
N PRO A 261 8.10 -5.71 12.83
CA PRO A 261 7.37 -4.44 12.88
C PRO A 261 8.21 -3.27 12.33
N ALA A 262 7.55 -2.37 11.57
CA ALA A 262 8.21 -1.30 10.84
C ALA A 262 9.14 -0.44 11.73
N ARG A 263 8.68 -0.03 12.90
CA ARG A 263 9.48 0.79 13.81
C ARG A 263 10.75 0.09 14.31
N GLN A 264 10.68 -1.24 14.52
CA GLN A 264 11.85 -2.04 14.89
C GLN A 264 12.84 -2.14 13.72
N ALA A 265 12.33 -2.38 12.51
CA ALA A 265 13.15 -2.43 11.30
C ALA A 265 13.86 -1.10 11.05
N LEU A 266 13.13 0.01 11.11
CA LEU A 266 13.66 1.35 10.87
C LEU A 266 14.71 1.78 11.89
N ALA A 267 14.71 1.21 13.09
CA ALA A 267 15.72 1.46 14.10
C ALA A 267 17.09 0.80 13.79
N LEU A 268 17.13 -0.16 12.85
CA LEU A 268 18.33 -0.94 12.53
C LEU A 268 19.29 -0.24 11.55
N GLY A 269 18.92 0.88 10.97
CA GLY A 269 19.82 1.63 10.11
C GLY A 269 19.65 3.14 10.29
N ARG A 270 20.67 3.92 9.92
CA ARG A 270 20.65 5.39 10.02
C ARG A 270 19.80 6.04 8.93
N ILE A 271 19.90 5.53 7.72
CA ILE A 271 19.18 6.04 6.54
C ILE A 271 18.34 4.88 5.97
N MET A 272 17.04 5.12 5.72
CA MET A 272 16.23 4.15 4.99
C MET A 272 16.37 4.34 3.49
N VAL A 273 16.50 3.23 2.75
CA VAL A 273 16.58 3.25 1.28
C VAL A 273 15.40 2.47 0.70
N VAL A 274 14.68 3.11 -0.24
CA VAL A 274 13.56 2.51 -0.98
C VAL A 274 13.85 2.62 -2.48
N PRO A 275 14.65 1.69 -3.03
CA PRO A 275 15.16 1.75 -4.41
C PRO A 275 14.16 1.16 -5.42
N SER A 276 12.89 1.26 -5.14
CA SER A 276 11.81 0.60 -5.89
C SER A 276 11.79 0.99 -7.37
N ARG A 277 11.42 0.04 -8.23
CA ARG A 277 11.16 0.25 -9.66
C ARG A 277 9.76 0.76 -9.94
N THR A 278 8.83 0.45 -9.07
CA THR A 278 7.44 0.92 -9.15
C THR A 278 6.76 0.85 -7.78
N GLU A 279 5.93 1.84 -7.49
CA GLU A 279 5.11 1.93 -6.29
C GLU A 279 3.77 2.58 -6.63
N SER A 280 2.75 2.34 -5.81
CA SER A 280 1.49 3.07 -5.89
C SER A 280 1.54 4.30 -4.97
N LEU A 281 1.39 4.08 -3.66
CA LEU A 281 1.69 5.04 -2.59
C LEU A 281 2.19 4.24 -1.37
N PRO A 282 3.52 4.05 -1.22
CA PRO A 282 4.06 3.08 -0.30
C PRO A 282 3.97 3.52 1.17
N TYR A 283 3.34 2.70 2.00
CA TYR A 283 3.28 2.92 3.45
C TYR A 283 4.66 3.02 4.09
N VAL A 284 5.64 2.22 3.64
CA VAL A 284 6.99 2.22 4.21
C VAL A 284 7.68 3.59 4.11
N VAL A 285 7.39 4.36 3.06
CA VAL A 285 7.90 5.74 2.91
C VAL A 285 7.18 6.68 3.88
N LEU A 286 5.85 6.55 4.01
CA LEU A 286 5.07 7.34 4.96
C LEU A 286 5.48 7.05 6.41
N GLU A 287 5.67 5.77 6.77
CA GLU A 287 6.10 5.33 8.11
C GLU A 287 7.47 5.90 8.49
N ALA A 288 8.43 5.80 7.57
CA ALA A 288 9.77 6.30 7.80
C ALA A 288 9.79 7.83 7.89
N ALA A 289 9.09 8.52 7.00
CA ALA A 289 8.98 9.98 7.01
C ALA A 289 8.28 10.49 8.28
N ALA A 290 7.15 9.87 8.69
CA ALA A 290 6.44 10.21 9.90
C ALA A 290 7.33 10.07 11.15
N GLY A 291 8.12 8.99 11.22
CA GLY A 291 9.08 8.76 12.29
C GLY A 291 10.34 9.63 12.25
N GLY A 292 10.44 10.55 11.28
CA GLY A 292 11.58 11.44 11.11
C GLY A 292 12.85 10.75 10.61
N LYS A 293 12.72 9.58 9.96
CA LYS A 293 13.84 8.81 9.45
C LYS A 293 14.37 9.44 8.17
N PRO A 294 15.70 9.69 8.03
CA PRO A 294 16.30 10.02 6.75
C PRO A 294 15.99 8.96 5.69
N LEU A 295 15.60 9.43 4.49
CA LEU A 295 15.10 8.60 3.40
C LEU A 295 15.81 8.89 2.08
N ILE A 296 16.24 7.83 1.40
CA ILE A 296 16.59 7.86 -0.02
C ILE A 296 15.55 7.02 -0.77
N THR A 297 14.83 7.62 -1.71
CA THR A 297 13.80 6.93 -2.47
C THR A 297 13.90 7.24 -3.95
N THR A 298 13.45 6.32 -4.77
CA THR A 298 13.39 6.51 -6.23
C THR A 298 12.15 7.33 -6.63
N LYS A 299 12.27 8.06 -7.75
CA LYS A 299 11.20 8.87 -8.34
C LYS A 299 10.22 7.99 -9.13
N VAL A 300 9.42 7.20 -8.42
CA VAL A 300 8.45 6.28 -9.03
C VAL A 300 7.07 6.36 -8.37
N GLY A 301 6.04 6.09 -9.16
CA GLY A 301 4.68 5.99 -8.66
C GLY A 301 4.19 7.26 -7.97
N GLY A 302 3.54 7.08 -6.83
CA GLY A 302 3.05 8.15 -5.97
C GLY A 302 4.10 8.70 -4.97
N ILE A 303 5.35 8.23 -4.99
CA ILE A 303 6.40 8.76 -4.11
C ILE A 303 6.59 10.27 -4.29
N PRO A 304 6.61 10.83 -5.51
CA PRO A 304 6.67 12.29 -5.69
C PRO A 304 5.52 13.05 -5.00
N GLU A 305 4.34 12.44 -4.86
CA GLU A 305 3.20 13.06 -4.15
C GLU A 305 3.46 13.16 -2.64
N ILE A 306 4.16 12.15 -2.06
CA ILE A 306 4.58 12.17 -0.65
C ILE A 306 5.62 13.26 -0.40
N TYR A 307 6.57 13.41 -1.32
CA TYR A 307 7.67 14.37 -1.19
C TYR A 307 7.24 15.82 -1.49
N GLY A 308 6.24 16.02 -2.34
CA GLY A 308 5.78 17.36 -2.71
C GLY A 308 6.93 18.25 -3.21
N PRO A 309 7.17 19.43 -2.56
CA PRO A 309 8.28 20.31 -2.95
C PRO A 309 9.69 19.69 -2.87
N LEU A 310 9.86 18.65 -2.05
CA LEU A 310 11.13 17.93 -1.91
C LEU A 310 11.36 16.86 -2.99
N SER A 311 10.49 16.74 -3.99
CA SER A 311 10.57 15.69 -5.03
C SER A 311 11.81 15.79 -5.93
N ASN A 312 12.54 16.90 -5.89
CA ASN A 312 13.84 17.07 -6.55
C ASN A 312 14.98 16.27 -5.89
N THR A 313 14.80 15.81 -4.64
CA THR A 313 15.77 14.95 -3.94
C THR A 313 15.62 13.46 -4.28
N LEU A 314 14.60 13.09 -5.04
CA LEU A 314 14.33 11.72 -5.45
C LEU A 314 15.34 11.22 -6.49
N VAL A 315 15.78 9.97 -6.35
CA VAL A 315 16.76 9.33 -7.23
C VAL A 315 16.06 8.69 -8.44
N PRO A 316 16.66 8.71 -9.65
CA PRO A 316 16.14 7.94 -10.78
C PRO A 316 16.05 6.44 -10.43
N PRO A 317 14.99 5.73 -10.88
CA PRO A 317 14.92 4.28 -10.68
C PRO A 317 15.95 3.55 -11.53
N VAL A 318 16.40 2.37 -11.05
CA VAL A 318 17.35 1.48 -11.75
C VAL A 318 18.70 2.16 -12.04
N ASP A 319 19.09 3.14 -11.24
CA ASP A 319 20.35 3.86 -11.35
C ASP A 319 21.18 3.68 -10.08
N ALA A 320 22.06 2.67 -10.09
CA ALA A 320 22.96 2.37 -8.98
C ALA A 320 24.02 3.46 -8.75
N ALA A 321 24.40 4.22 -9.80
CA ALA A 321 25.37 5.31 -9.67
C ALA A 321 24.73 6.51 -8.95
N ALA A 322 23.55 6.94 -9.39
CA ALA A 322 22.81 8.01 -8.72
C ALA A 322 22.45 7.63 -7.27
N LEU A 323 22.09 6.36 -7.02
CA LEU A 323 21.82 5.87 -5.68
C LEU A 323 23.07 5.91 -4.79
N ALA A 324 24.24 5.48 -5.30
CA ALA A 324 25.50 5.55 -4.58
C ALA A 324 25.89 7.00 -4.24
N GLN A 325 25.71 7.94 -5.18
CA GLN A 325 25.96 9.37 -4.94
C GLN A 325 25.03 9.92 -3.84
N ALA A 326 23.74 9.60 -3.87
CA ALA A 326 22.79 10.02 -2.85
C ALA A 326 23.14 9.46 -1.46
N ILE A 327 23.54 8.17 -1.38
CA ILE A 327 24.01 7.56 -0.14
C ILE A 327 25.24 8.29 0.39
N SER A 328 26.26 8.50 -0.46
CA SER A 328 27.47 9.21 -0.07
C SER A 328 27.17 10.61 0.44
N HIS A 329 26.37 11.36 -0.31
CA HIS A 329 25.98 12.73 0.06
C HIS A 329 25.29 12.80 1.42
N MET A 330 24.31 11.93 1.68
CA MET A 330 23.58 11.93 2.95
C MET A 330 24.44 11.52 4.15
N LEU A 331 25.40 10.62 3.94
CA LEU A 331 26.35 10.23 4.99
C LEU A 331 27.38 11.33 5.29
N ASP A 332 27.77 12.13 4.28
CA ASP A 332 28.73 13.21 4.43
C ASP A 332 28.11 14.50 4.99
N HIS A 333 26.78 14.65 4.88
CA HIS A 333 26.06 15.86 5.29
C HIS A 333 24.91 15.53 6.27
N PRO A 334 25.19 15.02 7.49
CA PRO A 334 24.18 14.55 8.44
C PRO A 334 23.18 15.64 8.87
N ASP A 335 23.63 16.90 9.03
CA ASP A 335 22.75 18.00 9.44
C ASP A 335 21.75 18.40 8.33
N ALA A 336 22.20 18.49 7.09
CA ALA A 336 21.35 18.75 5.93
C ALA A 336 20.35 17.57 5.74
N THR A 337 20.82 16.34 5.93
CA THR A 337 20.00 15.13 5.87
C THR A 337 18.90 15.14 6.95
N ALA A 338 19.23 15.53 8.17
CA ALA A 338 18.26 15.67 9.26
C ALA A 338 17.23 16.77 8.98
N GLU A 339 17.65 17.88 8.36
CA GLU A 339 16.76 18.97 7.96
C GLU A 339 15.73 18.51 6.93
N ILE A 340 16.17 17.82 5.87
CA ILE A 340 15.28 17.24 4.84
C ILE A 340 14.30 16.26 5.48
N ALA A 341 14.76 15.40 6.40
CA ALA A 341 13.90 14.45 7.11
C ALA A 341 12.83 15.18 7.96
N ARG A 342 13.17 16.29 8.61
CA ARG A 342 12.21 17.11 9.37
C ARG A 342 11.17 17.76 8.46
N GLN A 343 11.59 18.31 7.32
CA GLN A 343 10.68 18.91 6.34
C GLN A 343 9.73 17.85 5.77
N LEU A 344 10.23 16.67 5.41
CA LEU A 344 9.40 15.57 4.90
C LEU A 344 8.41 15.07 5.95
N ARG A 345 8.83 14.97 7.22
CA ARG A 345 7.94 14.66 8.33
C ARG A 345 6.80 15.67 8.45
N GLY A 346 7.10 16.97 8.38
CA GLY A 346 6.10 18.03 8.39
C GLY A 346 5.11 17.91 7.22
N GLN A 347 5.59 17.62 6.02
CA GLN A 347 4.77 17.35 4.84
C GLN A 347 3.82 16.17 5.06
N VAL A 348 4.34 15.05 5.56
CA VAL A 348 3.54 13.85 5.83
C VAL A 348 2.52 14.09 6.93
N GLN A 349 2.87 14.83 7.97
CA GLN A 349 1.96 15.19 9.05
C GLN A 349 0.79 16.05 8.55
N ALA A 350 1.06 16.97 7.64
CA ALA A 350 0.06 17.89 7.10
C ALA A 350 -0.92 17.24 6.11
N ALA A 351 -0.49 16.19 5.36
CA ALA A 351 -1.25 15.69 4.22
C ALA A 351 -1.54 14.17 4.24
N PHE A 352 -0.86 13.38 5.07
CA PHE A 352 -0.91 11.91 5.04
C PHE A 352 -1.21 11.29 6.41
N SER A 353 -2.04 11.96 7.24
CA SER A 353 -2.54 11.35 8.46
C SER A 353 -3.69 10.39 8.18
N VAL A 354 -3.86 9.39 9.04
CA VAL A 354 -5.00 8.46 8.96
C VAL A 354 -6.33 9.19 9.06
N ASP A 355 -6.40 10.28 9.82
CA ASP A 355 -7.60 11.11 9.95
C ASP A 355 -7.99 11.74 8.61
N ILE A 356 -7.03 12.35 7.89
CA ILE A 356 -7.25 12.94 6.56
C ILE A 356 -7.70 11.85 5.57
N MET A 357 -7.06 10.69 5.58
CA MET A 357 -7.43 9.56 4.73
C MET A 357 -8.88 9.13 4.98
N VAL A 358 -9.25 8.91 6.23
CA VAL A 358 -10.58 8.39 6.58
C VAL A 358 -11.67 9.43 6.33
N ASP A 359 -11.42 10.69 6.66
CA ASP A 359 -12.36 11.78 6.37
C ASP A 359 -12.59 11.94 4.86
N GLY A 360 -11.54 11.82 4.06
CA GLY A 360 -11.64 11.81 2.60
C GLY A 360 -12.48 10.64 2.06
N VAL A 361 -12.27 9.42 2.59
CA VAL A 361 -13.03 8.23 2.20
C VAL A 361 -14.50 8.35 2.62
N LEU A 362 -14.78 8.79 3.87
CA LEU A 362 -16.15 8.94 4.37
C LEU A 362 -16.92 10.04 3.61
N SER A 363 -16.27 11.15 3.29
CA SER A 363 -16.84 12.21 2.45
C SER A 363 -17.19 11.69 1.05
N ALA A 364 -16.29 10.89 0.44
CA ALA A 364 -16.54 10.27 -0.84
C ALA A 364 -17.72 9.27 -0.80
N TYR A 365 -17.84 8.49 0.27
CA TYR A 365 -18.99 7.60 0.47
C TYR A 365 -20.30 8.36 0.52
N GLN A 366 -20.37 9.46 1.28
CA GLN A 366 -21.59 10.28 1.39
C GLN A 366 -22.00 10.87 0.04
N THR A 367 -21.03 11.46 -0.67
CA THR A 367 -21.28 12.02 -2.01
C THR A 367 -21.83 10.94 -2.97
N ALA A 368 -21.24 9.73 -2.94
CA ALA A 368 -21.68 8.63 -3.78
C ALA A 368 -23.07 8.09 -3.35
N ILE A 369 -23.38 8.00 -2.06
CA ILE A 369 -24.70 7.60 -1.54
C ILE A 369 -25.79 8.59 -2.03
N GLU A 370 -25.51 9.89 -1.94
CA GLU A 370 -26.44 10.92 -2.43
C GLU A 370 -26.66 10.82 -3.93
N ALA A 371 -25.61 10.60 -4.71
CA ALA A 371 -25.69 10.42 -6.15
C ALA A 371 -26.53 9.19 -6.54
N VAL A 372 -26.30 8.04 -5.89
CA VAL A 372 -27.05 6.80 -6.13
C VAL A 372 -28.52 6.97 -5.76
N ARG A 373 -28.84 7.69 -4.68
CA ARG A 373 -30.24 7.99 -4.29
C ARG A 373 -30.96 8.88 -5.29
N LYS A 374 -30.27 9.92 -5.82
CA LYS A 374 -30.84 10.85 -6.82
C LYS A 374 -31.11 10.18 -8.17
N THR A 375 -30.28 9.23 -8.58
CA THR A 375 -30.44 8.54 -9.88
C THR A 375 -31.56 7.49 -9.86
N GLY A 376 -32.20 7.25 -8.74
CA GLY A 376 -33.36 6.35 -8.66
C GLY A 376 -33.06 4.92 -9.11
N ARG A 377 -31.81 4.45 -8.99
CA ARG A 377 -31.47 3.06 -9.28
C ARG A 377 -32.30 2.14 -8.39
N ARG A 378 -33.41 1.69 -8.97
CA ARG A 378 -34.33 0.69 -8.41
C ARG A 378 -33.81 -0.72 -8.67
#